data_8ab66cc60ae3dbc9fe796aa52150291a
#
_entry.id   8ab66cc60ae3dbc9fe796aa52150291a
#
_cell.length_a   1.000
_cell.length_b   1.000
_cell.length_c   1.000
_cell.angle_alpha   90.00
_cell.angle_beta   90.00
_cell.angle_gamma   90.00
#
_symmetry.space_group_name_H-M   'P 1'
#
loop_
_entity.id
_entity.type
_entity.pdbx_description
1 polymer ?
#
loop_
_entity_poly.entity_id
_entity_poly.type
_entity_poly.pdbx_seq_one_letter_code
_entity_poly.pdbx_strand_id
1 'polypeptide(L)'
;MNIEELQEKIQQLEVENKKLKEKLKQKNKRKPIKTTKKEIANYWTSRQEELGLSVDWAEAKERCWRCGYKKTLERCHIIPDSLGGKDTPSNLVLLCKRCHIEAPNVEDKNFMWDWIRAYGTPLYDTFWKIKAQEEYQFIYGKSFSQELRDRDIISHSDLRKFWNTDIGKTSTHYGHPWYNTSTDAGVLKMRLDAYDKKYGNLKQKSKYYREKEEKFESLVYYICELAKKYNWNIWQGSGNNLFSITLSKSYKNRINKYISIRMCKNDIYKASFKNEINANNIKASEYEVEIGTKNDEVMKFIEKEIKKYDEKYETEEKQKFVYTNNPLYELIYERDNK
;
A
#
# COMPACT_ATOMS: atom_id res chain seq x y z
N MET A 1 1.01 -9.02 -69.45
CA MET A 1 2.12 -8.59 -68.60
C MET A 1 3.20 -9.64 -68.78
N ASN A 2 4.31 -9.27 -69.36
CA ASN A 2 5.44 -10.18 -69.55
C ASN A 2 6.29 -10.24 -68.23
N ILE A 3 7.30 -11.12 -68.23
CA ILE A 3 8.14 -11.34 -67.04
C ILE A 3 8.93 -10.08 -66.65
N GLU A 4 9.36 -9.31 -67.63
CA GLU A 4 10.10 -8.05 -67.43
C GLU A 4 9.23 -6.96 -66.76
N GLU A 5 7.98 -6.78 -67.22
CA GLU A 5 7.01 -5.87 -66.62
C GLU A 5 6.68 -6.25 -65.15
N LEU A 6 6.65 -7.55 -64.83
CA LEU A 6 6.48 -8.05 -63.50
C LEU A 6 7.69 -7.76 -62.60
N GLN A 7 8.90 -7.93 -63.14
CA GLN A 7 10.15 -7.65 -62.40
C GLN A 7 10.29 -6.15 -62.09
N GLU A 8 9.99 -5.28 -63.06
CA GLU A 8 9.99 -3.83 -62.81
C GLU A 8 8.95 -3.41 -61.74
N LYS A 9 7.76 -4.02 -61.76
CA LYS A 9 6.72 -3.76 -60.77
C LYS A 9 7.10 -4.21 -59.37
N ILE A 10 7.76 -5.37 -59.25
CA ILE A 10 8.30 -5.87 -57.97
C ILE A 10 9.35 -4.90 -57.44
N GLN A 11 10.26 -4.42 -58.26
CA GLN A 11 11.32 -3.51 -57.85
C GLN A 11 10.75 -2.14 -57.43
N GLN A 12 9.72 -1.64 -58.08
CA GLN A 12 8.98 -0.42 -57.65
C GLN A 12 8.30 -0.62 -56.32
N LEU A 13 7.61 -1.72 -56.09
CA LEU A 13 6.94 -2.01 -54.80
C LEU A 13 7.92 -2.20 -53.64
N GLU A 14 9.10 -2.77 -53.88
CA GLU A 14 10.14 -2.91 -52.88
C GLU A 14 10.69 -1.54 -52.45
N VAL A 15 10.92 -0.63 -53.40
CA VAL A 15 11.33 0.75 -53.13
C VAL A 15 10.27 1.52 -52.33
N GLU A 16 9.00 1.35 -52.71
CA GLU A 16 7.88 1.98 -51.98
C GLU A 16 7.72 1.42 -50.59
N ASN A 17 7.79 0.12 -50.40
CA ASN A 17 7.79 -0.53 -49.09
C ASN A 17 8.93 -0.06 -48.19
N LYS A 18 10.14 0.11 -48.75
CA LYS A 18 11.29 0.65 -48.04
C LYS A 18 11.02 2.10 -47.54
N LYS A 19 10.49 2.96 -48.41
CA LYS A 19 10.09 4.34 -48.07
C LYS A 19 8.99 4.38 -47.01
N LEU A 20 8.00 3.53 -47.07
CA LEU A 20 6.94 3.39 -46.08
C LEU A 20 7.46 2.91 -44.74
N LYS A 21 8.36 1.92 -44.73
CA LYS A 21 9.03 1.45 -43.49
C LYS A 21 9.88 2.53 -42.84
N GLU A 22 10.58 3.35 -43.62
CA GLU A 22 11.34 4.51 -43.10
C GLU A 22 10.44 5.60 -42.56
N LYS A 23 9.34 5.93 -43.24
CA LYS A 23 8.32 6.88 -42.73
C LYS A 23 7.67 6.38 -41.42
N LEU A 24 7.36 5.09 -41.32
CA LEU A 24 6.86 4.45 -40.10
C LEU A 24 7.88 4.50 -38.94
N LYS A 25 9.16 4.24 -39.24
CA LYS A 25 10.25 4.38 -38.25
C LYS A 25 10.39 5.83 -37.75
N GLN A 26 10.24 6.82 -38.63
CA GLN A 26 10.30 8.23 -38.25
C GLN A 26 9.06 8.64 -37.46
N LYS A 27 7.85 8.18 -37.84
CA LYS A 27 6.60 8.45 -37.14
C LYS A 27 6.55 7.82 -35.74
N ASN A 28 7.20 6.66 -35.57
CA ASN A 28 7.31 5.94 -34.30
C ASN A 28 8.47 6.41 -33.43
N LYS A 29 9.25 7.41 -33.86
CA LYS A 29 10.30 8.00 -33.02
C LYS A 29 9.64 8.82 -31.91
N ARG A 30 9.58 8.25 -30.71
CA ARG A 30 9.03 8.91 -29.52
C ARG A 30 9.69 10.26 -29.32
N LYS A 31 8.88 11.31 -29.26
CA LYS A 31 9.37 12.63 -28.92
C LYS A 31 9.79 12.65 -27.45
N PRO A 32 10.98 13.18 -27.10
CA PRO A 32 11.39 13.27 -25.72
C PRO A 32 10.44 14.23 -24.97
N ILE A 33 10.02 13.82 -23.75
CA ILE A 33 9.23 14.70 -22.88
C ILE A 33 10.08 15.93 -22.51
N LYS A 34 9.56 17.12 -22.74
CA LYS A 34 10.22 18.41 -22.44
C LYS A 34 9.80 18.95 -21.07
N THR A 35 8.54 18.71 -20.66
CA THR A 35 8.01 19.12 -19.36
C THR A 35 8.88 18.61 -18.21
N THR A 36 9.33 19.49 -17.35
CA THR A 36 10.22 19.18 -16.24
C THR A 36 9.47 18.58 -15.05
N LYS A 37 10.17 17.81 -14.21
CA LYS A 37 9.59 17.27 -12.96
C LYS A 37 9.10 18.39 -12.02
N LYS A 38 9.76 19.55 -12.04
CA LYS A 38 9.35 20.71 -11.24
C LYS A 38 8.02 21.27 -11.72
N GLU A 39 7.82 21.39 -13.02
CA GLU A 39 6.55 21.88 -13.60
C GLU A 39 5.41 20.91 -13.29
N ILE A 40 5.65 19.60 -13.39
CA ILE A 40 4.67 18.57 -13.04
C ILE A 40 4.26 18.70 -11.57
N ALA A 41 5.23 18.68 -10.65
CA ALA A 41 4.95 18.78 -9.23
C ALA A 41 4.22 20.08 -8.89
N ASN A 42 4.66 21.22 -9.42
CA ASN A 42 4.05 22.52 -9.16
C ASN A 42 2.60 22.59 -9.70
N TYR A 43 2.35 22.05 -10.89
CA TYR A 43 0.99 21.99 -11.46
C TYR A 43 0.02 21.25 -10.54
N TRP A 44 0.43 20.09 -10.04
CA TRP A 44 -0.42 19.24 -9.20
C TRP A 44 -0.48 19.71 -7.74
N THR A 45 0.56 20.39 -7.23
CA THR A 45 0.56 20.97 -5.88
C THR A 45 -0.62 21.94 -5.66
N SER A 46 -0.99 22.74 -6.67
CA SER A 46 -2.13 23.63 -6.59
C SER A 46 -3.50 22.93 -6.62
N ARG A 47 -3.52 21.59 -6.78
CA ARG A 47 -4.71 20.74 -6.92
C ARG A 47 -4.72 19.56 -5.95
N GLN A 48 -4.03 19.71 -4.82
CA GLN A 48 -3.84 18.64 -3.82
C GLN A 48 -5.15 18.05 -3.32
N GLU A 49 -6.15 18.89 -3.07
CA GLU A 49 -7.44 18.48 -2.53
C GLU A 49 -8.18 17.51 -3.46
N GLU A 50 -7.95 17.61 -4.78
CA GLU A 50 -8.61 16.77 -5.78
C GLU A 50 -7.92 15.40 -5.93
N LEU A 51 -6.63 15.28 -5.57
CA LEU A 51 -5.82 14.13 -5.94
C LEU A 51 -5.82 13.00 -4.92
N GLY A 52 -5.93 13.29 -3.62
CA GLY A 52 -5.95 12.28 -2.56
C GLY A 52 -4.71 11.35 -2.58
N LEU A 53 -3.53 11.90 -2.87
CA LEU A 53 -2.28 11.12 -2.93
C LEU A 53 -1.74 10.86 -1.53
N SER A 54 -1.08 9.71 -1.36
CA SER A 54 -0.42 9.32 -0.11
C SER A 54 0.95 9.99 0.10
N VAL A 55 1.47 10.70 -0.90
CA VAL A 55 2.77 11.36 -0.86
C VAL A 55 2.59 12.81 -0.44
N ASP A 56 3.35 13.24 0.57
CA ASP A 56 3.43 14.64 0.95
C ASP A 56 3.97 15.48 -0.23
N TRP A 57 3.32 16.60 -0.52
CA TRP A 57 3.70 17.46 -1.63
C TRP A 57 5.07 18.10 -1.47
N ALA A 58 5.56 18.26 -0.25
CA ALA A 58 6.94 18.67 0.00
C ALA A 58 7.95 17.65 -0.58
N GLU A 59 7.58 16.37 -0.59
CA GLU A 59 8.38 15.26 -1.09
C GLU A 59 7.97 14.79 -2.51
N ALA A 60 7.00 15.43 -3.15
CA ALA A 60 6.45 15.02 -4.46
C ALA A 60 7.49 14.94 -5.59
N LYS A 61 8.63 15.62 -5.46
CA LYS A 61 9.75 15.58 -6.42
C LYS A 61 10.73 14.42 -6.17
N GLU A 62 10.64 13.79 -5.01
CA GLU A 62 11.61 12.79 -4.55
C GLU A 62 11.01 11.41 -4.38
N ARG A 63 9.69 11.36 -4.09
CA ARG A 63 8.95 10.12 -3.85
C ARG A 63 8.03 9.76 -5.00
N CYS A 64 7.98 8.48 -5.32
CA CYS A 64 7.06 7.95 -6.31
C CYS A 64 5.60 8.14 -5.85
N TRP A 65 4.77 8.75 -6.68
CA TRP A 65 3.38 9.08 -6.32
C TRP A 65 2.50 7.85 -6.08
N ARG A 66 2.88 6.70 -6.63
CA ARG A 66 2.17 5.45 -6.39
C ARG A 66 2.68 4.71 -5.15
N CYS A 67 3.97 4.38 -5.10
CA CYS A 67 4.50 3.48 -4.06
C CYS A 67 5.14 4.19 -2.86
N GLY A 68 5.28 5.52 -2.89
CA GLY A 68 5.86 6.31 -1.80
C GLY A 68 7.38 6.16 -1.60
N TYR A 69 8.05 5.31 -2.39
CA TYR A 69 9.50 5.11 -2.24
C TYR A 69 10.31 6.32 -2.74
N LYS A 70 11.31 6.71 -1.97
CA LYS A 70 12.30 7.69 -2.40
C LYS A 70 13.24 7.07 -3.42
N LYS A 71 13.08 7.42 -4.69
CA LYS A 71 13.80 6.87 -5.84
C LYS A 71 13.95 7.92 -6.92
N THR A 72 14.83 7.66 -7.89
CA THR A 72 14.85 8.44 -9.13
C THR A 72 13.51 8.33 -9.82
N LEU A 73 12.83 9.46 -9.99
CA LEU A 73 11.51 9.52 -10.60
C LEU A 73 11.64 9.72 -12.12
N GLU A 74 10.70 9.13 -12.83
CA GLU A 74 10.49 9.30 -14.27
C GLU A 74 9.17 10.04 -14.50
N ARG A 75 9.07 10.72 -15.64
CA ARG A 75 7.85 11.39 -16.08
C ARG A 75 7.01 10.36 -16.83
N CYS A 76 5.86 10.05 -16.28
CA CYS A 76 4.92 9.08 -16.83
C CYS A 76 3.69 9.81 -17.35
N HIS A 77 3.28 9.52 -18.59
CA HIS A 77 2.05 10.05 -19.15
C HIS A 77 0.83 9.45 -18.45
N ILE A 78 -0.18 10.26 -18.17
CA ILE A 78 -1.50 9.82 -17.70
C ILE A 78 -2.24 9.16 -18.86
N ILE A 79 -2.36 9.86 -19.98
CA ILE A 79 -2.79 9.30 -21.26
C ILE A 79 -1.52 9.13 -22.09
N PRO A 80 -1.18 7.90 -22.52
CA PRO A 80 0.02 7.63 -23.30
C PRO A 80 0.16 8.49 -24.57
N ASP A 81 1.40 8.85 -24.93
CA ASP A 81 1.69 9.56 -26.19
C ASP A 81 1.16 8.79 -27.43
N SER A 82 1.23 7.47 -27.39
CA SER A 82 0.68 6.61 -28.45
C SER A 82 -0.84 6.68 -28.60
N LEU A 83 -1.54 7.15 -27.57
CA LEU A 83 -3.00 7.39 -27.55
C LEU A 83 -3.34 8.87 -27.63
N GLY A 84 -2.40 9.73 -28.04
CA GLY A 84 -2.60 11.17 -28.24
C GLY A 84 -2.39 12.02 -26.98
N GLY A 85 -1.83 11.43 -25.92
CA GLY A 85 -1.49 12.16 -24.70
C GLY A 85 -0.42 13.22 -24.95
N LYS A 86 -0.64 14.43 -24.43
CA LYS A 86 0.23 15.59 -24.65
C LYS A 86 1.35 15.64 -23.63
N ASP A 87 2.51 16.19 -24.05
CA ASP A 87 3.60 16.57 -23.15
C ASP A 87 3.24 17.89 -22.43
N THR A 88 2.39 17.79 -21.43
CA THR A 88 1.97 18.91 -20.57
C THR A 88 1.97 18.46 -19.11
N PRO A 89 2.20 19.40 -18.14
CA PRO A 89 2.15 19.05 -16.72
C PRO A 89 0.87 18.37 -16.28
N SER A 90 -0.26 18.70 -16.91
CA SER A 90 -1.59 18.15 -16.62
C SER A 90 -1.78 16.70 -17.09
N ASN A 91 -0.90 16.20 -17.97
CA ASN A 91 -0.93 14.83 -18.47
C ASN A 91 0.27 14.01 -18.00
N LEU A 92 1.00 14.47 -16.99
CA LEU A 92 2.20 13.80 -16.49
C LEU A 92 2.14 13.63 -14.98
N VAL A 93 2.66 12.49 -14.51
CA VAL A 93 2.87 12.15 -13.09
C VAL A 93 4.32 11.70 -12.85
N LEU A 94 4.74 11.69 -11.59
CA LEU A 94 6.10 11.29 -11.21
C LEU A 94 6.11 9.90 -10.58
N LEU A 95 6.66 8.93 -11.28
CA LEU A 95 6.75 7.55 -10.86
C LEU A 95 8.20 7.06 -10.83
N CYS A 96 8.54 6.13 -9.94
CA CYS A 96 9.80 5.41 -10.06
C CYS A 96 9.75 4.45 -11.26
N LYS A 97 10.89 4.03 -11.76
CA LYS A 97 11.00 3.14 -12.93
C LYS A 97 10.12 1.88 -12.80
N ARG A 98 10.09 1.25 -11.61
CA ARG A 98 9.27 0.07 -11.36
C ARG A 98 7.77 0.35 -11.55
N CYS A 99 7.26 1.42 -10.92
CA CYS A 99 5.86 1.81 -11.09
C CYS A 99 5.56 2.31 -12.51
N HIS A 100 6.51 2.97 -13.17
CA HIS A 100 6.34 3.44 -14.54
C HIS A 100 6.15 2.29 -15.54
N ILE A 101 6.86 1.17 -15.35
CA ILE A 101 6.70 -0.04 -16.18
C ILE A 101 5.32 -0.68 -15.97
N GLU A 102 4.77 -0.60 -14.76
CA GLU A 102 3.45 -1.15 -14.41
C GLU A 102 2.29 -0.18 -14.66
N ALA A 103 2.58 1.06 -15.08
CA ALA A 103 1.55 2.07 -15.28
C ALA A 103 0.57 1.66 -16.38
N PRO A 104 -0.75 1.92 -16.18
CA PRO A 104 -1.76 1.61 -17.17
C PRO A 104 -1.54 2.41 -18.46
N ASN A 105 -1.75 1.77 -19.60
CA ASN A 105 -1.65 2.36 -20.93
C ASN A 105 -3.03 2.40 -21.57
N VAL A 106 -3.93 3.20 -21.00
CA VAL A 106 -5.31 3.37 -21.45
C VAL A 106 -5.62 4.84 -21.72
N GLU A 107 -6.66 5.12 -22.49
CA GLU A 107 -7.07 6.49 -22.84
C GLU A 107 -7.78 7.21 -21.68
N ASP A 108 -8.42 6.45 -20.78
CA ASP A 108 -9.11 7.02 -19.62
C ASP A 108 -8.13 7.49 -18.53
N LYS A 109 -8.01 8.82 -18.42
CA LYS A 109 -7.18 9.47 -17.40
C LYS A 109 -7.59 9.11 -15.96
N ASN A 110 -8.88 8.82 -15.72
CA ASN A 110 -9.38 8.52 -14.38
C ASN A 110 -8.80 7.19 -13.89
N PHE A 111 -8.64 6.21 -14.79
CA PHE A 111 -8.05 4.94 -14.44
C PHE A 111 -6.61 5.05 -13.94
N MET A 112 -5.79 5.98 -14.49
CA MET A 112 -4.46 6.26 -13.96
C MET A 112 -4.52 6.77 -12.51
N TRP A 113 -5.47 7.66 -12.21
CA TRP A 113 -5.63 8.19 -10.85
C TRP A 113 -6.17 7.15 -9.89
N ASP A 114 -7.12 6.33 -10.31
CA ASP A 114 -7.64 5.21 -9.51
C ASP A 114 -6.52 4.22 -9.19
N TRP A 115 -5.69 3.90 -10.19
CA TRP A 115 -4.54 3.05 -10.03
C TRP A 115 -3.48 3.63 -9.08
N ILE A 116 -3.19 4.93 -9.14
CA ILE A 116 -2.26 5.59 -8.22
C ILE A 116 -2.83 5.59 -6.79
N ARG A 117 -4.12 5.91 -6.62
CA ARG A 117 -4.80 6.03 -5.34
C ARG A 117 -5.17 4.69 -4.70
N ALA A 118 -5.29 3.63 -5.47
CA ALA A 118 -5.66 2.29 -4.99
C ALA A 118 -4.77 1.81 -3.84
N TYR A 119 -3.59 2.37 -3.72
CA TYR A 119 -2.69 2.16 -2.60
C TYR A 119 -2.51 3.45 -1.80
N GLY A 120 -3.43 3.69 -0.89
CA GLY A 120 -3.19 4.62 0.20
C GLY A 120 -2.12 4.05 1.13
N THR A 121 -0.84 4.15 0.76
CA THR A 121 0.25 3.62 1.58
C THR A 121 0.38 4.48 2.84
N PRO A 122 -0.02 4.01 4.03
CA PRO A 122 0.01 4.82 5.26
C PRO A 122 1.44 5.08 5.72
N LEU A 123 2.38 4.25 5.27
CA LEU A 123 3.80 4.33 5.60
C LEU A 123 4.63 4.24 4.34
N TYR A 124 5.57 5.16 4.18
CA TYR A 124 6.54 5.12 3.09
C TYR A 124 7.37 3.83 3.12
N ASP A 125 7.83 3.43 1.95
CA ASP A 125 8.72 2.28 1.74
C ASP A 125 8.12 0.90 2.14
N THR A 126 6.79 0.78 2.21
CA THR A 126 6.08 -0.48 2.53
C THR A 126 5.35 -1.11 1.35
N PHE A 127 5.02 -0.35 0.32
CA PHE A 127 4.22 -0.77 -0.83
C PHE A 127 4.64 -2.14 -1.41
N TRP A 128 5.92 -2.30 -1.77
CA TRP A 128 6.38 -3.54 -2.39
C TRP A 128 6.41 -4.73 -1.44
N LYS A 129 6.54 -4.48 -0.14
CA LYS A 129 6.42 -5.52 0.89
C LYS A 129 4.98 -6.02 1.02
N ILE A 130 4.01 -5.11 0.92
CA ILE A 130 2.58 -5.43 0.92
C ILE A 130 2.27 -6.24 -0.34
N LYS A 131 2.70 -5.77 -1.52
CA LYS A 131 2.51 -6.49 -2.79
C LYS A 131 3.11 -7.89 -2.77
N ALA A 132 4.26 -8.08 -2.16
CA ALA A 132 4.86 -9.41 -1.99
C ALA A 132 4.00 -10.34 -1.13
N GLN A 133 3.34 -9.81 -0.09
CA GLN A 133 2.45 -10.58 0.76
C GLN A 133 1.12 -10.92 0.06
N GLU A 134 0.57 -9.99 -0.74
CA GLU A 134 -0.60 -10.25 -1.58
C GLU A 134 -0.30 -11.35 -2.61
N GLU A 135 0.83 -11.26 -3.30
CA GLU A 135 1.27 -12.28 -4.24
C GLU A 135 1.50 -13.63 -3.54
N TYR A 136 2.07 -13.62 -2.34
CA TYR A 136 2.22 -14.81 -1.50
C TYR A 136 0.86 -15.47 -1.23
N GLN A 137 -0.12 -14.67 -0.80
CA GLN A 137 -1.47 -15.16 -0.54
C GLN A 137 -2.14 -15.71 -1.79
N PHE A 138 -1.98 -15.04 -2.93
CA PHE A 138 -2.50 -15.52 -4.22
C PHE A 138 -1.90 -16.88 -4.61
N ILE A 139 -0.58 -17.07 -4.42
CA ILE A 139 0.12 -18.30 -4.78
C ILE A 139 -0.23 -19.45 -3.82
N TYR A 140 -0.28 -19.19 -2.51
CA TYR A 140 -0.36 -20.22 -1.47
C TYR A 140 -1.74 -20.33 -0.80
N GLY A 141 -2.71 -19.49 -1.16
CA GLY A 141 -4.07 -19.50 -0.60
C GLY A 141 -4.14 -19.11 0.88
N LYS A 142 -3.06 -18.57 1.44
CA LYS A 142 -2.94 -18.23 2.86
C LYS A 142 -2.10 -16.98 3.06
N SER A 143 -2.54 -16.06 3.92
CA SER A 143 -1.80 -14.84 4.15
C SER A 143 -0.46 -15.12 4.85
N PHE A 144 0.55 -14.32 4.50
CA PHE A 144 1.87 -14.43 5.14
C PHE A 144 1.80 -14.16 6.65
N SER A 145 0.94 -13.26 7.09
CA SER A 145 0.68 -13.02 8.51
C SER A 145 0.14 -14.25 9.22
N GLN A 146 -0.75 -15.02 8.57
CA GLN A 146 -1.24 -16.28 9.12
C GLN A 146 -0.13 -17.33 9.22
N GLU A 147 0.77 -17.41 8.23
CA GLU A 147 1.94 -18.29 8.29
C GLU A 147 2.85 -17.99 9.47
N LEU A 148 3.06 -16.72 9.78
CA LEU A 148 3.83 -16.31 10.96
C LEU A 148 3.12 -16.70 12.26
N ARG A 149 1.81 -16.48 12.35
CA ARG A 149 0.98 -16.86 13.50
C ARG A 149 1.00 -18.36 13.76
N ASP A 150 0.87 -19.18 12.71
CA ASP A 150 0.86 -20.63 12.83
C ASP A 150 2.19 -21.21 13.33
N ARG A 151 3.26 -20.42 13.21
CA ARG A 151 4.60 -20.75 13.70
C ARG A 151 4.94 -20.07 15.03
N ASP A 152 3.97 -19.41 15.68
CA ASP A 152 4.17 -18.60 16.89
C ASP A 152 5.27 -17.51 16.72
N ILE A 153 5.51 -17.04 15.49
CA ILE A 153 6.42 -15.94 15.20
C ILE A 153 5.69 -14.63 15.49
N ILE A 154 5.51 -14.32 16.78
CA ILE A 154 4.66 -13.22 17.24
C ILE A 154 5.49 -12.13 17.94
N SER A 155 6.52 -12.54 18.71
CA SER A 155 7.36 -11.60 19.44
C SER A 155 8.40 -10.93 18.54
N HIS A 156 8.90 -9.77 18.97
CA HIS A 156 9.99 -9.09 18.25
C HIS A 156 11.25 -9.96 18.16
N SER A 157 11.54 -10.77 19.18
CA SER A 157 12.66 -11.69 19.18
C SER A 157 12.49 -12.79 18.12
N ASP A 158 11.27 -13.33 17.96
CA ASP A 158 10.98 -14.36 16.97
C ASP A 158 10.99 -13.80 15.56
N LEU A 159 10.42 -12.62 15.36
CA LEU A 159 10.52 -11.90 14.08
C LEU A 159 11.98 -11.61 13.71
N ARG A 160 12.82 -11.22 14.67
CA ARG A 160 14.25 -11.03 14.42
C ARG A 160 14.94 -12.33 14.03
N LYS A 161 14.65 -13.45 14.70
CA LYS A 161 15.14 -14.79 14.33
C LYS A 161 14.70 -15.17 12.93
N PHE A 162 13.41 -14.94 12.63
CA PHE A 162 12.83 -15.20 11.32
C PHE A 162 13.53 -14.40 10.22
N TRP A 163 13.67 -13.08 10.38
CA TRP A 163 14.31 -12.23 9.37
C TRP A 163 15.82 -12.51 9.21
N ASN A 164 16.49 -12.98 10.24
CA ASN A 164 17.91 -13.35 10.22
C ASN A 164 18.16 -14.82 9.80
N THR A 165 17.11 -15.57 9.46
CA THR A 165 17.27 -16.93 8.95
C THR A 165 17.86 -16.89 7.55
N ASP A 166 18.92 -17.66 7.33
CA ASP A 166 19.53 -17.81 6.01
C ASP A 166 18.60 -18.55 5.06
N ILE A 167 18.36 -17.96 3.90
CA ILE A 167 17.43 -18.48 2.87
C ILE A 167 18.15 -18.98 1.62
N GLY A 168 19.48 -18.93 1.59
CA GLY A 168 20.25 -19.24 0.40
C GLY A 168 20.27 -18.11 -0.64
N LYS A 169 20.54 -18.47 -1.90
CA LYS A 169 20.77 -17.48 -2.97
C LYS A 169 19.46 -17.09 -3.65
N THR A 170 19.36 -15.79 -3.94
CA THR A 170 18.27 -15.20 -4.73
C THR A 170 18.85 -14.29 -5.83
N SER A 171 18.10 -14.04 -6.89
CA SER A 171 18.54 -13.19 -8.00
C SER A 171 17.43 -12.28 -8.48
N THR A 172 17.80 -11.14 -9.02
CA THR A 172 16.89 -10.23 -9.72
C THR A 172 16.79 -10.61 -11.21
N HIS A 173 15.72 -10.21 -11.88
CA HIS A 173 15.66 -10.32 -13.33
C HIS A 173 16.74 -9.46 -14.01
N TYR A 174 17.26 -9.96 -15.12
CA TYR A 174 18.25 -9.26 -15.91
C TYR A 174 17.80 -7.83 -16.25
N GLY A 175 18.66 -6.86 -16.00
CA GLY A 175 18.38 -5.43 -16.23
C GLY A 175 17.53 -4.74 -15.16
N HIS A 176 17.11 -5.44 -14.10
CA HIS A 176 16.33 -4.86 -13.00
C HIS A 176 17.06 -4.99 -11.65
N PRO A 177 17.34 -3.89 -10.93
CA PRO A 177 18.02 -3.93 -9.64
C PRO A 177 17.06 -4.19 -8.46
N TRP A 178 15.90 -4.79 -8.71
CA TRP A 178 14.89 -5.15 -7.68
C TRP A 178 14.27 -6.50 -8.00
N TYR A 179 13.76 -7.17 -6.97
CA TYR A 179 12.90 -8.33 -7.16
C TYR A 179 11.54 -7.90 -7.72
N ASN A 180 10.93 -8.74 -8.56
CA ASN A 180 9.50 -8.63 -8.84
C ASN A 180 8.68 -9.21 -7.67
N THR A 181 7.36 -8.99 -7.65
CA THR A 181 6.49 -9.42 -6.55
C THR A 181 6.50 -10.92 -6.33
N SER A 182 6.57 -11.72 -7.41
CA SER A 182 6.62 -13.18 -7.34
C SER A 182 7.94 -13.67 -6.75
N THR A 183 9.07 -13.03 -7.08
CA THR A 183 10.36 -13.33 -6.44
C THR A 183 10.33 -12.98 -4.95
N ASP A 184 9.78 -11.79 -4.60
CA ASP A 184 9.63 -11.38 -3.22
C ASP A 184 8.74 -12.38 -2.44
N ALA A 185 7.62 -12.86 -3.02
CA ALA A 185 6.77 -13.90 -2.44
C ALA A 185 7.52 -15.23 -2.26
N GLY A 186 8.32 -15.63 -3.26
CA GLY A 186 9.20 -16.80 -3.17
C GLY A 186 10.23 -16.68 -2.06
N VAL A 187 10.82 -15.50 -1.87
CA VAL A 187 11.75 -15.20 -0.76
C VAL A 187 11.06 -15.35 0.59
N LEU A 188 9.81 -14.89 0.73
CA LEU A 188 9.01 -15.10 1.94
C LEU A 188 8.81 -16.60 2.22
N LYS A 189 8.47 -17.39 1.19
CA LYS A 189 8.30 -18.84 1.30
C LYS A 189 9.59 -19.55 1.71
N MET A 190 10.69 -19.24 1.02
CA MET A 190 12.02 -19.81 1.35
C MET A 190 12.40 -19.52 2.79
N ARG A 191 12.06 -18.33 3.30
CA ARG A 191 12.35 -17.93 4.67
C ARG A 191 11.53 -18.74 5.69
N LEU A 192 10.24 -18.98 5.40
CA LEU A 192 9.40 -19.84 6.23
C LEU A 192 9.96 -21.27 6.29
N ASP A 193 10.32 -21.83 5.14
CA ASP A 193 10.88 -23.18 5.05
C ASP A 193 12.23 -23.32 5.78
N ALA A 194 13.09 -22.31 5.62
CA ALA A 194 14.37 -22.27 6.31
C ALA A 194 14.21 -22.10 7.84
N TYR A 195 13.23 -21.31 8.26
CA TYR A 195 12.86 -21.15 9.67
C TYR A 195 12.35 -22.47 10.25
N ASP A 196 11.41 -23.14 9.56
CA ASP A 196 10.86 -24.43 9.96
C ASP A 196 11.96 -25.49 10.06
N LYS A 197 12.90 -25.52 9.11
CA LYS A 197 14.05 -26.43 9.14
C LYS A 197 14.97 -26.19 10.33
N LYS A 198 15.18 -24.93 10.69
CA LYS A 198 16.13 -24.54 11.75
C LYS A 198 15.54 -24.66 13.16
N TYR A 199 14.27 -24.30 13.34
CA TYR A 199 13.64 -24.17 14.65
C TYR A 199 12.54 -25.20 14.90
N GLY A 200 12.23 -26.02 13.91
CA GLY A 200 11.10 -26.96 13.91
C GLY A 200 9.79 -26.26 13.48
N ASN A 201 8.92 -27.05 12.88
CA ASN A 201 7.57 -26.57 12.53
C ASN A 201 6.70 -26.65 13.79
N LEU A 202 6.59 -25.56 14.53
CA LEU A 202 5.73 -25.44 15.70
C LEU A 202 4.26 -25.37 15.24
N LYS A 203 3.74 -26.44 14.65
CA LYS A 203 2.34 -26.53 14.13
C LYS A 203 1.26 -26.41 15.20
N GLN A 204 1.63 -26.43 16.47
CA GLN A 204 0.68 -26.26 17.55
C GLN A 204 0.85 -24.90 18.21
N LYS A 205 0.04 -23.93 17.77
CA LYS A 205 -0.28 -22.82 18.67
C LYS A 205 -0.76 -23.41 19.99
N SER A 206 -0.26 -22.91 21.11
CA SER A 206 -0.85 -23.27 22.38
C SER A 206 -2.37 -22.92 22.31
N LYS A 207 -3.22 -23.71 22.94
CA LYS A 207 -4.65 -23.44 23.05
C LYS A 207 -4.92 -21.99 23.48
N TYR A 208 -4.09 -21.49 24.40
CA TYR A 208 -4.13 -20.10 24.88
C TYR A 208 -4.02 -19.04 23.76
N TYR A 209 -3.08 -19.19 22.82
CA TYR A 209 -2.90 -18.20 21.74
C TYR A 209 -4.06 -18.22 20.73
N ARG A 210 -4.65 -19.38 20.46
CA ARG A 210 -5.84 -19.48 19.60
C ARG A 210 -7.04 -18.79 20.22
N GLU A 211 -7.34 -19.07 21.49
CA GLU A 211 -8.44 -18.43 22.22
C GLU A 211 -8.25 -16.91 22.29
N LYS A 212 -7.02 -16.47 22.51
CA LYS A 212 -6.68 -15.03 22.52
C LYS A 212 -6.86 -14.38 21.16
N GLU A 213 -6.48 -15.04 20.09
CA GLU A 213 -6.63 -14.56 18.71
C GLU A 213 -8.11 -14.43 18.34
N GLU A 214 -8.92 -15.46 18.55
CA GLU A 214 -10.36 -15.44 18.31
C GLU A 214 -11.05 -14.30 19.08
N LYS A 215 -10.70 -14.13 20.34
CA LYS A 215 -11.22 -13.05 21.18
C LYS A 215 -10.84 -11.68 20.63
N PHE A 216 -9.60 -11.49 20.20
CA PHE A 216 -9.14 -10.22 19.65
C PHE A 216 -9.73 -9.95 18.26
N GLU A 217 -9.85 -10.94 17.39
CA GLU A 217 -10.49 -10.81 16.08
C GLU A 217 -11.95 -10.38 16.21
N SER A 218 -12.69 -10.97 17.16
CA SER A 218 -14.05 -10.55 17.49
C SER A 218 -14.11 -9.08 17.90
N LEU A 219 -13.16 -8.60 18.72
CA LEU A 219 -13.08 -7.19 19.11
C LEU A 219 -12.79 -6.29 17.91
N VAL A 220 -11.84 -6.69 17.04
CA VAL A 220 -11.47 -5.91 15.85
C VAL A 220 -12.67 -5.71 14.94
N TYR A 221 -13.48 -6.73 14.73
CA TYR A 221 -14.71 -6.60 13.95
C TYR A 221 -15.62 -5.48 14.47
N TYR A 222 -15.94 -5.49 15.76
CA TYR A 222 -16.77 -4.45 16.37
C TYR A 222 -16.15 -3.05 16.34
N ILE A 223 -14.84 -2.95 16.54
CA ILE A 223 -14.13 -1.67 16.43
C ILE A 223 -14.19 -1.11 15.01
N CYS A 224 -14.11 -1.98 13.99
CA CYS A 224 -14.27 -1.57 12.59
C CYS A 224 -15.67 -0.97 12.34
N GLU A 225 -16.71 -1.58 12.86
CA GLU A 225 -18.09 -1.06 12.74
C GLU A 225 -18.25 0.30 13.46
N LEU A 226 -17.67 0.46 14.65
CA LEU A 226 -17.66 1.76 15.35
C LEU A 226 -16.91 2.83 14.55
N ALA A 227 -15.77 2.48 14.01
CA ALA A 227 -14.96 3.43 13.26
C ALA A 227 -15.67 3.87 11.96
N LYS A 228 -16.33 2.98 11.25
CA LYS A 228 -17.20 3.32 10.11
C LYS A 228 -18.32 4.28 10.55
N LYS A 229 -19.02 3.94 11.62
CA LYS A 229 -20.15 4.73 12.16
C LYS A 229 -19.75 6.16 12.49
N TYR A 230 -18.57 6.38 13.06
CA TYR A 230 -18.09 7.68 13.50
C TYR A 230 -17.05 8.32 12.58
N ASN A 231 -16.77 7.71 11.42
CA ASN A 231 -15.80 8.16 10.43
C ASN A 231 -14.37 8.33 11.00
N TRP A 232 -13.90 7.30 11.72
CA TRP A 232 -12.54 7.18 12.21
C TRP A 232 -11.73 6.24 11.34
N ASN A 233 -10.49 6.58 11.07
CA ASN A 233 -9.55 5.70 10.37
C ASN A 233 -9.06 4.59 11.30
N ILE A 234 -8.74 3.43 10.73
CA ILE A 234 -8.23 2.28 11.48
C ILE A 234 -6.94 1.79 10.86
N TRP A 235 -6.02 1.38 11.72
CA TRP A 235 -4.91 0.53 11.35
C TRP A 235 -4.61 -0.48 12.44
N GLN A 236 -4.15 -1.64 12.04
CA GLN A 236 -3.75 -2.68 12.97
C GLN A 236 -2.24 -2.65 13.18
N GLY A 237 -1.83 -2.94 14.41
CA GLY A 237 -0.42 -3.07 14.75
C GLY A 237 0.24 -4.24 14.02
N SER A 238 1.51 -4.08 13.68
CA SER A 238 2.36 -5.11 13.10
C SER A 238 3.51 -5.47 14.05
N GLY A 239 4.05 -6.65 13.92
CA GLY A 239 5.16 -7.10 14.74
C GLY A 239 4.75 -7.42 16.19
N ASN A 240 5.39 -6.81 17.18
CA ASN A 240 5.10 -7.04 18.62
C ASN A 240 3.67 -6.70 19.04
N ASN A 241 2.93 -6.00 18.20
CA ASN A 241 1.61 -5.49 18.48
C ASN A 241 0.53 -6.22 17.66
N LEU A 242 0.68 -7.52 17.41
CA LEU A 242 -0.32 -8.33 16.67
C LEU A 242 -1.73 -8.25 17.29
N PHE A 243 -1.79 -8.04 18.60
CA PHE A 243 -3.04 -7.87 19.33
C PHE A 243 -3.29 -6.38 19.66
N SER A 244 -3.04 -5.51 18.69
CA SER A 244 -3.32 -4.08 18.84
C SER A 244 -4.01 -3.51 17.60
N ILE A 245 -4.89 -2.54 17.85
CA ILE A 245 -5.59 -1.78 16.82
C ILE A 245 -5.55 -0.30 17.20
N THR A 246 -5.35 0.57 16.22
CA THR A 246 -5.34 2.01 16.44
C THR A 246 -6.40 2.69 15.59
N LEU A 247 -7.18 3.52 16.23
CA LEU A 247 -8.14 4.44 15.62
C LEU A 247 -7.53 5.82 15.54
N SER A 248 -7.80 6.56 14.47
CA SER A 248 -7.39 7.96 14.36
C SER A 248 -8.42 8.81 13.63
N LYS A 249 -8.46 10.09 14.00
CA LYS A 249 -9.27 11.09 13.33
C LYS A 249 -8.59 12.45 13.38
N SER A 250 -8.67 13.16 12.25
CA SER A 250 -8.22 14.55 12.15
C SER A 250 -9.40 15.49 12.30
N TYR A 251 -9.19 16.55 13.05
CA TYR A 251 -10.16 17.61 13.32
C TYR A 251 -9.63 18.95 12.81
N LYS A 252 -10.50 19.96 12.68
CA LYS A 252 -10.10 21.31 12.33
C LYS A 252 -8.96 21.81 13.22
N ASN A 253 -8.19 22.77 12.74
CA ASN A 253 -6.99 23.29 13.40
C ASN A 253 -5.83 22.28 13.53
N ARG A 254 -5.76 21.28 12.63
CA ARG A 254 -4.69 20.25 12.59
C ARG A 254 -4.56 19.47 13.91
N ILE A 255 -5.67 19.18 14.54
CA ILE A 255 -5.72 18.35 15.74
C ILE A 255 -5.93 16.91 15.32
N ASN A 256 -4.95 16.04 15.58
CA ASN A 256 -5.06 14.61 15.34
C ASN A 256 -5.23 13.86 16.65
N LYS A 257 -6.19 12.95 16.71
CA LYS A 257 -6.47 12.09 17.86
C LYS A 257 -6.22 10.64 17.48
N TYR A 258 -5.62 9.90 18.40
CA TYR A 258 -5.32 8.49 18.26
C TYR A 258 -5.79 7.74 19.49
N ILE A 259 -6.45 6.60 19.28
CA ILE A 259 -6.84 5.65 20.34
C ILE A 259 -6.27 4.30 19.94
N SER A 260 -5.25 3.84 20.65
CA SER A 260 -4.64 2.53 20.42
C SER A 260 -5.09 1.56 21.49
N ILE A 261 -5.68 0.45 21.08
CA ILE A 261 -6.15 -0.62 21.95
C ILE A 261 -5.21 -1.80 21.80
N ARG A 262 -4.74 -2.38 22.89
CA ARG A 262 -3.94 -3.59 22.87
C ARG A 262 -4.43 -4.61 23.89
N MET A 263 -4.37 -5.88 23.55
CA MET A 263 -4.56 -6.98 24.49
C MET A 263 -3.23 -7.37 25.10
N CYS A 264 -3.12 -7.23 26.41
CA CYS A 264 -1.94 -7.57 27.21
C CYS A 264 -1.96 -9.05 27.65
N LYS A 265 -1.00 -9.41 28.51
CA LYS A 265 -1.04 -10.69 29.24
C LYS A 265 -2.30 -10.75 30.10
N ASN A 266 -2.79 -11.98 30.36
CA ASN A 266 -4.02 -12.24 31.13
C ASN A 266 -5.29 -11.63 30.50
N ASP A 267 -5.29 -11.44 29.16
CA ASP A 267 -6.42 -10.92 28.38
C ASP A 267 -6.94 -9.54 28.82
N ILE A 268 -6.11 -8.78 29.47
CA ILE A 268 -6.44 -7.41 29.88
C ILE A 268 -6.25 -6.50 28.66
N TYR A 269 -7.30 -5.72 28.37
CA TYR A 269 -7.23 -4.67 27.34
C TYR A 269 -6.79 -3.35 27.95
N LYS A 270 -5.87 -2.70 27.25
CA LYS A 270 -5.42 -1.35 27.60
C LYS A 270 -5.60 -0.43 26.41
N ALA A 271 -6.07 0.78 26.68
CA ALA A 271 -6.10 1.85 25.69
C ALA A 271 -5.02 2.88 25.98
N SER A 272 -4.31 3.31 24.95
CA SER A 272 -3.43 4.47 25.00
C SER A 272 -3.97 5.58 24.09
N PHE A 273 -3.84 6.83 24.56
CA PHE A 273 -4.38 8.01 23.90
C PHE A 273 -3.24 8.96 23.53
N LYS A 274 -3.18 9.32 22.27
CA LYS A 274 -2.19 10.26 21.76
C LYS A 274 -2.88 11.45 21.09
N ASN A 275 -2.39 12.65 21.39
CA ASN A 275 -2.84 13.88 20.77
C ASN A 275 -1.67 14.53 20.05
N GLU A 276 -1.82 14.82 18.76
CA GLU A 276 -0.84 15.60 17.99
C GLU A 276 -1.47 16.95 17.62
N ILE A 277 -0.76 18.03 17.96
CA ILE A 277 -1.14 19.39 17.60
C ILE A 277 0.03 19.98 16.81
N ASN A 278 -0.12 20.15 15.50
CA ASN A 278 0.87 20.62 14.52
C ASN A 278 2.09 19.70 14.31
N ALA A 279 2.50 19.56 13.05
CA ALA A 279 3.62 18.73 12.62
C ALA A 279 5.00 19.08 13.23
N ASN A 280 5.14 20.26 13.88
CA ASN A 280 6.41 20.76 14.44
C ASN A 280 6.44 20.89 15.98
N ASN A 281 5.36 20.60 16.67
CA ASN A 281 5.30 20.62 18.14
C ASN A 281 4.57 19.39 18.67
N ILE A 282 5.29 18.28 18.74
CA ILE A 282 4.80 17.06 19.38
C ILE A 282 4.79 17.27 20.89
N LYS A 283 3.70 17.81 21.42
CA LYS A 283 3.32 17.58 22.81
C LYS A 283 2.38 16.38 22.80
N ALA A 284 2.93 15.18 22.71
CA ALA A 284 2.20 13.96 22.93
C ALA A 284 1.88 13.87 24.43
N SER A 285 0.65 14.16 24.84
CA SER A 285 0.16 13.64 26.10
C SER A 285 -0.23 12.19 25.86
N GLU A 286 0.63 11.26 26.21
CA GLU A 286 0.34 9.85 26.17
C GLU A 286 -0.05 9.39 27.56
N TYR A 287 -1.25 8.85 27.71
CA TYR A 287 -1.67 8.17 28.93
C TYR A 287 -2.30 6.84 28.57
N GLU A 288 -2.11 5.85 29.41
CA GLU A 288 -2.63 4.50 29.24
C GLU A 288 -3.69 4.21 30.32
N VAL A 289 -4.78 3.58 29.92
CA VAL A 289 -5.87 3.16 30.79
C VAL A 289 -6.11 1.68 30.61
N GLU A 290 -6.24 0.96 31.72
CA GLU A 290 -6.73 -0.41 31.72
C GLU A 290 -8.26 -0.39 31.62
N ILE A 291 -8.82 -1.14 30.63
CA ILE A 291 -10.25 -1.10 30.35
C ILE A 291 -10.97 -2.28 31.01
N GLY A 292 -10.40 -3.47 30.94
CA GLY A 292 -11.00 -4.71 31.43
C GLY A 292 -10.60 -5.91 30.60
N THR A 293 -11.35 -7.00 30.74
CA THR A 293 -11.06 -8.28 30.08
C THR A 293 -12.12 -8.70 29.06
N LYS A 294 -13.25 -7.99 28.99
CA LYS A 294 -14.37 -8.33 28.11
C LYS A 294 -14.47 -7.38 26.93
N ASN A 295 -14.78 -7.92 25.76
CA ASN A 295 -14.94 -7.14 24.53
C ASN A 295 -16.02 -6.06 24.68
N ASP A 296 -17.14 -6.36 25.33
CA ASP A 296 -18.25 -5.41 25.54
C ASP A 296 -17.84 -4.20 26.38
N GLU A 297 -16.97 -4.38 27.38
CA GLU A 297 -16.43 -3.30 28.20
C GLU A 297 -15.54 -2.38 27.34
N VAL A 298 -14.69 -3.01 26.52
CA VAL A 298 -13.81 -2.28 25.59
C VAL A 298 -14.63 -1.48 24.58
N MET A 299 -15.66 -2.09 24.00
CA MET A 299 -16.54 -1.45 23.02
C MET A 299 -17.23 -0.21 23.59
N LYS A 300 -17.86 -0.35 24.75
CA LYS A 300 -18.53 0.77 25.45
C LYS A 300 -17.55 1.88 25.78
N PHE A 301 -16.35 1.51 26.23
CA PHE A 301 -15.31 2.48 26.55
C PHE A 301 -14.86 3.27 25.31
N ILE A 302 -14.56 2.57 24.21
CA ILE A 302 -14.10 3.18 22.96
C ILE A 302 -15.19 4.07 22.34
N GLU A 303 -16.45 3.61 22.31
CA GLU A 303 -17.55 4.41 21.79
C GLU A 303 -17.74 5.70 22.62
N LYS A 304 -17.61 5.61 23.94
CA LYS A 304 -17.68 6.78 24.83
C LYS A 304 -16.55 7.79 24.52
N GLU A 305 -15.32 7.31 24.34
CA GLU A 305 -14.19 8.20 24.05
C GLU A 305 -14.28 8.81 22.63
N ILE A 306 -14.75 8.08 21.66
CA ILE A 306 -15.03 8.58 20.29
C ILE A 306 -16.05 9.73 20.38
N LYS A 307 -17.20 9.52 21.03
CA LYS A 307 -18.24 10.54 21.19
C LYS A 307 -17.71 11.80 21.89
N LYS A 308 -16.96 11.64 22.97
CA LYS A 308 -16.33 12.74 23.70
C LYS A 308 -15.40 13.58 22.81
N TYR A 309 -14.66 12.96 21.89
CA TYR A 309 -13.82 13.70 20.95
C TYR A 309 -14.65 14.38 19.87
N ASP A 310 -15.64 13.69 19.30
CA ASP A 310 -16.50 14.24 18.25
C ASP A 310 -17.42 15.36 18.76
N GLU A 311 -17.80 15.38 20.04
CA GLU A 311 -18.52 16.48 20.68
C GLU A 311 -17.61 17.68 20.98
N LYS A 312 -16.33 17.42 21.27
CA LYS A 312 -15.38 18.47 21.66
C LYS A 312 -14.73 19.20 20.50
N TYR A 313 -14.56 18.53 19.36
CA TYR A 313 -13.80 19.03 18.22
C TYR A 313 -14.62 18.99 16.94
N GLU A 314 -14.57 20.07 16.15
CA GLU A 314 -15.20 20.08 14.83
C GLU A 314 -14.42 19.20 13.83
N THR A 315 -15.12 18.33 13.15
CA THR A 315 -14.56 17.46 12.10
C THR A 315 -14.20 18.25 10.85
N GLU A 316 -13.13 17.90 10.17
CA GLU A 316 -12.87 18.40 8.82
C GLU A 316 -13.92 17.81 7.86
N GLU A 317 -14.60 18.66 7.10
CA GLU A 317 -15.76 18.31 6.27
C GLU A 317 -15.47 17.27 5.16
N LYS A 318 -14.19 16.98 4.86
CA LYS A 318 -13.78 16.12 3.74
C LYS A 318 -13.08 14.83 4.15
N GLN A 319 -13.11 14.45 5.41
CA GLN A 319 -12.46 13.20 5.82
C GLN A 319 -13.29 12.01 5.35
N LYS A 320 -12.88 11.40 4.23
CA LYS A 320 -13.37 10.08 3.83
C LYS A 320 -12.74 9.05 4.75
N PHE A 321 -13.54 8.07 5.16
CA PHE A 321 -13.04 6.87 5.82
C PHE A 321 -11.95 6.25 4.97
N VAL A 322 -10.71 6.24 5.46
CA VAL A 322 -9.59 5.56 4.81
C VAL A 322 -9.32 4.31 5.60
N TYR A 323 -9.50 3.21 4.95
CA TYR A 323 -9.12 1.91 5.44
C TYR A 323 -7.74 1.57 4.86
N THR A 324 -6.78 1.31 5.69
CA THR A 324 -5.48 0.80 5.26
C THR A 324 -5.51 -0.71 5.24
N ASN A 325 -5.27 -1.29 4.07
CA ASN A 325 -5.22 -2.72 3.83
C ASN A 325 -4.42 -3.46 4.91
N ASN A 326 -5.15 -4.20 5.70
CA ASN A 326 -4.60 -5.17 6.61
C ASN A 326 -5.26 -6.53 6.30
N PRO A 327 -4.50 -7.64 6.33
CA PRO A 327 -5.03 -9.00 6.08
C PRO A 327 -6.27 -9.38 6.88
N LEU A 328 -6.50 -8.77 8.06
CA LEU A 328 -7.73 -9.00 8.84
C LEU A 328 -8.99 -8.39 8.21
N TYR A 329 -8.86 -7.43 7.31
CA TYR A 329 -10.03 -6.85 6.63
C TYR A 329 -10.67 -7.80 5.63
N GLU A 330 -9.87 -8.60 4.93
CA GLU A 330 -10.39 -9.62 4.01
C GLU A 330 -11.22 -10.65 4.76
N LEU A 331 -10.82 -11.03 5.99
CA LEU A 331 -11.60 -11.92 6.86
C LEU A 331 -12.95 -11.30 7.27
N ILE A 332 -13.03 -10.00 7.45
CA ILE A 332 -14.25 -9.28 7.80
C ILE A 332 -15.15 -9.15 6.56
N TYR A 333 -14.59 -8.83 5.39
CA TYR A 333 -15.34 -8.65 4.15
C TYR A 333 -15.89 -9.97 3.58
N GLU A 334 -15.14 -11.07 3.71
CA GLU A 334 -15.59 -12.40 3.27
C GLU A 334 -16.70 -12.97 4.16
N ARG A 335 -16.81 -12.51 5.41
CA ARG A 335 -17.88 -12.94 6.34
C ARG A 335 -19.23 -12.29 6.03
N ASP A 336 -19.23 -11.05 5.55
CA ASP A 336 -20.44 -10.28 5.21
C ASP A 336 -20.97 -10.61 3.80
N ASN A 337 -20.19 -11.34 2.98
CA ASN A 337 -20.56 -11.75 1.62
C ASN A 337 -20.81 -13.26 1.47
N LYS A 338 -20.86 -14.02 2.56
CA LYS A 338 -21.33 -15.40 2.65
C LYS A 338 -22.62 -15.47 3.46
#